data_ef47866ae162e8e8aa0b7de4904d480b
#
_entry.id   ef47866ae162e8e8aa0b7de4904d480b
#
_cell.length_a   1.000
_cell.length_b   1.000
_cell.length_c   1.000
_cell.angle_alpha   90.00
_cell.angle_beta   90.00
_cell.angle_gamma   90.00
#
_symmetry.space_group_name_H-M   'P 1'
#
loop_
_entity.id
_entity.type
_entity.pdbx_description
1 polymer ?
#
loop_
_entity_poly.entity_id
_entity_poly.type
_entity_poly.pdbx_seq_one_letter_code
_entity_poly.pdbx_strand_id
1 'polypeptide(L)'
;RRPMPPIDPDTLGEQYGMFLMLFGIQPKNDGVHLCGCPLYHTAVLNFSTYSLHMGHTVVIMGKWDPEEHLRLSEKYKVTHSHLVPTQFHRLLALPDETRSRYDLSSYSQMIHGAAPCPNDTKRKMLEWWGPCVWEYYAASEGGGTVIPPSEWHDKPGSVGRPWPISQIRILDDEQQPCAPNDVGTVYIKMGDIEFEDHGDKGTTEKAWNDGFYTVGD
;
A
#
# COMPACT_ATOMS: atom_id res chain seq x y z
N ARG A 1 -6.98 16.15 8.68
CA ARG A 1 -6.11 15.91 7.51
C ARG A 1 -4.91 16.83 7.61
N ARG A 2 -3.75 16.26 7.41
CA ARG A 2 -2.46 16.97 7.45
C ARG A 2 -2.41 18.08 6.41
N PRO A 3 -2.04 19.32 6.77
CA PRO A 3 -1.72 20.33 5.78
C PRO A 3 -0.49 19.88 4.98
N MET A 4 -0.57 19.93 3.66
CA MET A 4 0.59 19.66 2.82
C MET A 4 1.65 20.74 3.10
N PRO A 5 2.92 20.34 3.35
CA PRO A 5 3.99 21.34 3.41
C PRO A 5 4.11 22.06 2.06
N PRO A 6 4.73 23.26 2.03
CA PRO A 6 5.07 23.89 0.78
C PRO A 6 5.84 22.92 -0.11
N ILE A 7 5.34 22.70 -1.32
CA ILE A 7 5.92 21.76 -2.27
C ILE A 7 6.93 22.53 -3.08
N ASP A 8 8.19 22.09 -3.07
CA ASP A 8 9.20 22.51 -4.02
C ASP A 8 9.09 21.63 -5.27
N PRO A 9 8.68 22.18 -6.42
CA PRO A 9 8.51 21.42 -7.64
C PRO A 9 9.80 20.71 -8.11
N ASP A 10 10.96 21.25 -7.78
CA ASP A 10 12.25 20.74 -8.26
C ASP A 10 12.68 19.46 -7.48
N THR A 11 12.25 19.33 -6.23
CA THR A 11 12.58 18.16 -5.38
C THR A 11 11.42 17.19 -5.21
N LEU A 12 10.23 17.54 -5.67
CA LEU A 12 9.01 16.77 -5.47
C LEU A 12 9.10 15.36 -6.05
N GLY A 13 9.67 15.20 -7.22
CA GLY A 13 9.81 13.90 -7.89
C GLY A 13 10.66 12.92 -7.09
N GLU A 14 11.73 13.40 -6.46
CA GLU A 14 12.61 12.57 -5.62
C GLU A 14 11.90 12.13 -4.34
N GLN A 15 11.21 13.06 -3.67
CA GLN A 15 10.50 12.75 -2.41
C GLN A 15 9.36 11.74 -2.61
N TYR A 16 8.60 11.87 -3.68
CA TYR A 16 7.52 10.93 -4.00
C TYR A 16 8.03 9.61 -4.57
N GLY A 17 9.15 9.64 -5.28
CA GLY A 17 9.82 8.43 -5.76
C GLY A 17 10.21 7.50 -4.62
N MET A 18 10.67 8.02 -3.49
CA MET A 18 11.04 7.21 -2.32
C MET A 18 9.91 6.30 -1.82
N PHE A 19 8.65 6.74 -1.88
CA PHE A 19 7.53 5.89 -1.49
C PHE A 19 7.40 4.65 -2.37
N LEU A 20 7.50 4.79 -3.69
CA LEU A 20 7.42 3.64 -4.62
C LEU A 20 8.63 2.72 -4.48
N MET A 21 9.80 3.26 -4.15
CA MET A 21 11.02 2.48 -3.91
C MET A 21 10.90 1.56 -2.69
N LEU A 22 10.00 1.83 -1.73
CA LEU A 22 9.68 0.89 -0.64
C LEU A 22 9.19 -0.46 -1.15
N PHE A 23 8.58 -0.48 -2.32
CA PHE A 23 8.07 -1.68 -3.00
C PHE A 23 9.02 -2.18 -4.09
N GLY A 24 10.24 -1.64 -4.17
CA GLY A 24 11.21 -2.01 -5.20
C GLY A 24 10.95 -1.42 -6.58
N ILE A 25 9.96 -0.50 -6.72
CA ILE A 25 9.68 0.19 -7.97
C ILE A 25 10.74 1.27 -8.18
N GLN A 26 11.44 1.21 -9.31
CA GLN A 26 12.53 2.14 -9.66
C GLN A 26 12.08 3.14 -10.73
N PRO A 27 12.66 4.35 -10.77
CA PRO A 27 12.45 5.28 -11.87
C PRO A 27 12.83 4.63 -13.20
N LYS A 28 11.87 4.51 -14.10
CA LYS A 28 12.06 3.93 -15.44
C LYS A 28 11.02 4.47 -16.39
N ASN A 29 11.41 4.69 -17.62
CA ASN A 29 10.51 5.14 -18.67
C ASN A 29 9.57 4.03 -19.19
N ASP A 30 9.88 2.77 -18.90
CA ASP A 30 9.10 1.58 -19.32
C ASP A 30 8.13 1.06 -18.24
N GLY A 31 8.09 1.68 -17.06
CA GLY A 31 7.14 1.35 -16.01
C GLY A 31 5.69 1.65 -16.42
N VAL A 32 4.77 0.74 -16.13
CA VAL A 32 3.34 0.89 -16.40
C VAL A 32 2.54 0.59 -15.13
N HIS A 33 1.84 1.61 -14.63
CA HIS A 33 0.92 1.50 -13.49
C HIS A 33 -0.51 1.31 -13.98
N LEU A 34 -1.20 0.26 -13.53
CA LEU A 34 -2.63 0.09 -13.74
C LEU A 34 -3.42 0.53 -12.52
N CYS A 35 -4.13 1.65 -12.65
CA CYS A 35 -5.00 2.23 -11.62
C CYS A 35 -6.41 1.63 -11.74
N GLY A 36 -6.72 0.67 -10.87
CA GLY A 36 -8.01 -0.01 -10.83
C GLY A 36 -8.93 0.43 -9.68
N CYS A 37 -8.49 1.37 -8.83
CA CYS A 37 -9.24 1.87 -7.68
C CYS A 37 -9.59 3.36 -7.85
N PRO A 38 -10.59 3.88 -7.10
CA PRO A 38 -11.01 5.28 -7.23
C PRO A 38 -9.91 6.27 -6.79
N LEU A 39 -9.61 7.24 -7.65
CA LEU A 39 -8.54 8.24 -7.42
C LEU A 39 -8.77 9.18 -6.24
N TYR A 40 -9.96 9.21 -5.63
CA TYR A 40 -10.19 10.01 -4.42
C TYR A 40 -9.59 9.37 -3.15
N HIS A 41 -9.17 8.10 -3.20
CA HIS A 41 -8.44 7.47 -2.11
C HIS A 41 -6.97 7.89 -2.13
N THR A 42 -6.44 8.30 -0.98
CA THR A 42 -5.05 8.77 -0.83
C THR A 42 -4.03 7.80 -1.42
N ALA A 43 -4.12 6.51 -1.09
CA ALA A 43 -3.19 5.51 -1.61
C ALA A 43 -3.22 5.43 -3.13
N VAL A 44 -4.42 5.35 -3.73
CA VAL A 44 -4.61 5.24 -5.18
C VAL A 44 -4.06 6.46 -5.91
N LEU A 45 -4.35 7.66 -5.38
CA LEU A 45 -3.82 8.92 -5.91
C LEU A 45 -2.29 8.93 -5.84
N ASN A 46 -1.72 8.54 -4.69
CA ASN A 46 -0.27 8.51 -4.49
C ASN A 46 0.42 7.55 -5.46
N PHE A 47 -0.03 6.29 -5.56
CA PHE A 47 0.55 5.33 -6.51
C PHE A 47 0.48 5.84 -7.95
N SER A 48 -0.63 6.45 -8.36
CA SER A 48 -0.80 6.96 -9.71
C SER A 48 0.07 8.21 -9.99
N THR A 49 0.05 9.20 -9.09
CA THR A 49 0.83 10.44 -9.28
C THR A 49 2.32 10.21 -9.15
N TYR A 50 2.75 9.38 -8.19
CA TYR A 50 4.17 9.07 -8.02
C TYR A 50 4.72 8.25 -9.19
N SER A 51 3.89 7.37 -9.78
CA SER A 51 4.26 6.69 -11.03
C SER A 51 4.51 7.69 -12.16
N LEU A 52 3.66 8.71 -12.31
CA LEU A 52 3.90 9.78 -13.30
C LEU A 52 5.19 10.57 -13.03
N HIS A 53 5.46 10.89 -11.75
CA HIS A 53 6.72 11.57 -11.38
C HIS A 53 7.97 10.72 -11.65
N MET A 54 7.84 9.39 -11.61
CA MET A 54 8.91 8.47 -12.00
C MET A 54 9.07 8.27 -13.52
N GLY A 55 8.23 8.93 -14.33
CA GLY A 55 8.23 8.79 -15.79
C GLY A 55 7.50 7.55 -16.30
N HIS A 56 6.67 6.91 -15.45
CA HIS A 56 5.89 5.74 -15.83
C HIS A 56 4.60 6.11 -16.57
N THR A 57 4.11 5.19 -17.38
CA THR A 57 2.76 5.26 -17.94
C THR A 57 1.73 4.91 -16.88
N VAL A 58 0.61 5.65 -16.82
CA VAL A 58 -0.53 5.32 -15.96
C VAL A 58 -1.74 4.98 -16.81
N VAL A 59 -2.25 3.77 -16.67
CA VAL A 59 -3.48 3.28 -17.30
C VAL A 59 -4.60 3.36 -16.26
N ILE A 60 -5.66 4.10 -16.54
CA ILE A 60 -6.78 4.32 -15.61
C ILE A 60 -8.00 3.53 -16.09
N MET A 61 -8.56 2.69 -15.22
CA MET A 61 -9.83 2.02 -15.45
C MET A 61 -10.99 2.95 -15.05
N GLY A 62 -11.95 3.15 -15.95
CA GLY A 62 -13.16 3.94 -15.64
C GLY A 62 -14.05 3.26 -14.61
N LYS A 63 -14.10 1.94 -14.65
CA LYS A 63 -14.77 1.06 -13.67
C LYS A 63 -13.93 -0.19 -13.53
N TRP A 64 -13.68 -0.63 -12.30
CA TRP A 64 -12.94 -1.86 -12.08
C TRP A 64 -13.80 -3.09 -12.38
N ASP A 65 -13.26 -3.97 -13.17
CA ASP A 65 -13.78 -5.30 -13.50
C ASP A 65 -12.62 -6.29 -13.47
N PRO A 66 -12.77 -7.51 -12.90
CA PRO A 66 -11.65 -8.42 -12.72
C PRO A 66 -11.08 -8.95 -14.07
N GLU A 67 -11.90 -9.29 -15.06
CA GLU A 67 -11.38 -9.76 -16.34
C GLU A 67 -10.78 -8.62 -17.15
N GLU A 68 -11.40 -7.43 -17.13
CA GLU A 68 -10.85 -6.25 -17.78
C GLU A 68 -9.50 -5.83 -17.16
N HIS A 69 -9.32 -6.02 -15.85
CA HIS A 69 -8.02 -5.79 -15.19
C HIS A 69 -6.93 -6.70 -15.78
N LEU A 70 -7.22 -8.00 -15.97
CA LEU A 70 -6.29 -8.95 -16.58
C LEU A 70 -5.99 -8.58 -18.05
N ARG A 71 -7.04 -8.26 -18.82
CA ARG A 71 -6.91 -7.86 -20.22
C ARG A 71 -6.04 -6.62 -20.40
N LEU A 72 -6.25 -5.60 -19.57
CA LEU A 72 -5.44 -4.37 -19.61
C LEU A 72 -4.01 -4.64 -19.15
N SER A 73 -3.83 -5.51 -18.17
CA SER A 73 -2.51 -5.92 -17.68
C SER A 73 -1.65 -6.51 -18.80
N GLU A 74 -2.20 -7.47 -19.56
CA GLU A 74 -1.52 -8.05 -20.72
C GLU A 74 -1.31 -7.02 -21.83
N LYS A 75 -2.38 -6.29 -22.20
CA LYS A 75 -2.35 -5.32 -23.30
C LYS A 75 -1.27 -4.26 -23.16
N TYR A 76 -1.12 -3.71 -21.94
CA TYR A 76 -0.21 -2.61 -21.68
C TYR A 76 1.10 -3.06 -21.03
N LYS A 77 1.30 -4.36 -20.85
CA LYS A 77 2.47 -4.92 -20.17
C LYS A 77 2.69 -4.25 -18.80
N VAL A 78 1.62 -4.24 -18.01
CA VAL A 78 1.59 -3.60 -16.70
C VAL A 78 2.69 -4.16 -15.80
N THR A 79 3.47 -3.28 -15.20
CA THR A 79 4.57 -3.67 -14.30
C THR A 79 4.18 -3.61 -12.83
N HIS A 80 3.24 -2.71 -12.48
CA HIS A 80 2.77 -2.61 -11.10
C HIS A 80 1.34 -2.09 -11.02
N SER A 81 0.64 -2.49 -9.96
CA SER A 81 -0.69 -1.97 -9.62
C SER A 81 -0.95 -2.03 -8.12
N HIS A 82 -1.91 -1.22 -7.66
CA HIS A 82 -2.41 -1.22 -6.29
C HIS A 82 -3.86 -1.69 -6.28
N LEU A 83 -4.13 -2.75 -5.51
CA LEU A 83 -5.46 -3.33 -5.33
C LEU A 83 -5.79 -3.48 -3.84
N VAL A 84 -7.02 -3.86 -3.55
CA VAL A 84 -7.48 -4.18 -2.19
C VAL A 84 -7.90 -5.64 -2.09
N PRO A 85 -7.94 -6.25 -0.89
CA PRO A 85 -8.22 -7.69 -0.73
C PRO A 85 -9.55 -8.15 -1.34
N THR A 86 -10.58 -7.31 -1.36
CA THR A 86 -11.85 -7.62 -2.04
C THR A 86 -11.69 -7.78 -3.56
N GLN A 87 -10.77 -7.06 -4.18
CA GLN A 87 -10.44 -7.23 -5.60
C GLN A 87 -9.67 -8.53 -5.83
N PHE A 88 -8.76 -8.92 -4.94
CA PHE A 88 -8.13 -10.24 -4.98
C PHE A 88 -9.15 -11.38 -4.93
N HIS A 89 -10.10 -11.28 -4.00
CA HIS A 89 -11.19 -12.27 -3.92
C HIS A 89 -11.97 -12.38 -5.23
N ARG A 90 -12.29 -11.26 -5.87
CA ARG A 90 -13.02 -11.25 -7.15
C ARG A 90 -12.17 -11.74 -8.32
N LEU A 91 -10.87 -11.48 -8.35
CA LEU A 91 -9.95 -12.06 -9.34
C LEU A 91 -9.87 -13.58 -9.18
N LEU A 92 -9.72 -14.08 -7.95
CA LEU A 92 -9.68 -15.52 -7.67
C LEU A 92 -11.01 -16.24 -7.95
N ALA A 93 -12.13 -15.51 -7.95
CA ALA A 93 -13.46 -16.06 -8.29
C ALA A 93 -13.69 -16.21 -9.81
N LEU A 94 -12.82 -15.67 -10.65
CA LEU A 94 -12.88 -15.91 -12.08
C LEU A 94 -12.64 -17.39 -12.41
N PRO A 95 -13.28 -17.94 -13.46
CA PRO A 95 -12.99 -19.29 -13.94
C PRO A 95 -11.49 -19.47 -14.27
N ASP A 96 -10.98 -20.68 -14.02
CA ASP A 96 -9.56 -21.00 -14.28
C ASP A 96 -9.17 -20.75 -15.75
N GLU A 97 -10.07 -21.05 -16.69
CA GLU A 97 -9.88 -20.75 -18.10
C GLU A 97 -9.68 -19.25 -18.36
N THR A 98 -10.44 -18.40 -17.68
CA THR A 98 -10.28 -16.95 -17.80
C THR A 98 -8.97 -16.48 -17.16
N ARG A 99 -8.64 -17.00 -15.97
CA ARG A 99 -7.40 -16.65 -15.26
C ARG A 99 -6.13 -17.02 -16.02
N SER A 100 -6.15 -18.15 -16.71
CA SER A 100 -4.99 -18.66 -17.49
C SER A 100 -4.86 -18.07 -18.89
N ARG A 101 -5.85 -17.30 -19.35
CA ARG A 101 -5.89 -16.72 -20.71
C ARG A 101 -4.88 -15.60 -20.91
N TYR A 102 -4.59 -14.85 -19.85
CA TYR A 102 -3.83 -13.60 -19.92
C TYR A 102 -2.39 -13.76 -19.43
N ASP A 103 -1.45 -13.17 -20.16
CA ASP A 103 -0.05 -13.11 -19.78
C ASP A 103 0.18 -11.97 -18.77
N LEU A 104 0.49 -12.34 -17.52
CA LEU A 104 0.77 -11.44 -16.42
C LEU A 104 2.25 -11.37 -16.07
N SER A 105 3.12 -11.93 -16.89
CA SER A 105 4.57 -12.05 -16.63
C SER A 105 5.31 -10.70 -16.54
N SER A 106 4.69 -9.61 -17.01
CA SER A 106 5.24 -8.26 -16.89
C SER A 106 5.16 -7.67 -15.48
N TYR A 107 4.33 -8.25 -14.58
CA TYR A 107 4.21 -7.74 -13.23
C TYR A 107 5.47 -7.97 -12.41
N SER A 108 5.98 -6.89 -11.86
CA SER A 108 7.05 -6.91 -10.85
C SER A 108 6.49 -6.65 -9.45
N GLN A 109 5.43 -5.83 -9.34
CA GLN A 109 4.79 -5.48 -8.07
C GLN A 109 3.25 -5.45 -8.20
N MET A 110 2.59 -6.39 -7.55
CA MET A 110 1.17 -6.32 -7.22
C MET A 110 1.05 -5.94 -5.76
N ILE A 111 0.65 -4.71 -5.49
CA ILE A 111 0.66 -4.15 -4.13
C ILE A 111 -0.77 -4.16 -3.58
N HIS A 112 -0.93 -4.58 -2.34
CA HIS A 112 -2.22 -4.47 -1.66
C HIS A 112 -2.09 -3.89 -0.24
N GLY A 113 -3.19 -3.33 0.23
CA GLY A 113 -3.32 -2.75 1.56
C GLY A 113 -4.74 -2.26 1.82
N ALA A 114 -4.88 -1.31 2.73
CA ALA A 114 -6.14 -0.65 3.11
C ALA A 114 -7.20 -1.55 3.79
N ALA A 115 -6.96 -2.85 3.91
CA ALA A 115 -7.81 -3.78 4.66
C ALA A 115 -7.03 -5.06 4.98
N PRO A 116 -7.40 -5.79 6.04
CA PRO A 116 -6.82 -7.10 6.32
C PRO A 116 -7.05 -8.06 5.15
N CYS A 117 -5.99 -8.75 4.74
CA CYS A 117 -6.05 -9.75 3.68
C CYS A 117 -6.05 -11.16 4.31
N PRO A 118 -7.09 -11.98 4.09
CA PRO A 118 -7.07 -13.36 4.57
C PRO A 118 -5.85 -14.11 4.01
N ASN A 119 -5.13 -14.83 4.89
CA ASN A 119 -3.91 -15.57 4.52
C ASN A 119 -4.11 -16.52 3.34
N ASP A 120 -5.26 -17.18 3.27
CA ASP A 120 -5.60 -18.09 2.16
C ASP A 120 -5.76 -17.32 0.83
N THR A 121 -6.40 -16.15 0.86
CA THR A 121 -6.53 -15.29 -0.32
C THR A 121 -5.16 -14.85 -0.83
N LYS A 122 -4.29 -14.36 0.05
CA LYS A 122 -2.94 -13.92 -0.34
C LYS A 122 -2.08 -15.08 -0.83
N ARG A 123 -2.17 -16.27 -0.20
CA ARG A 123 -1.46 -17.46 -0.66
C ARG A 123 -1.85 -17.83 -2.09
N LYS A 124 -3.16 -17.88 -2.41
CA LYS A 124 -3.66 -18.15 -3.76
C LYS A 124 -3.22 -17.09 -4.79
N MET A 125 -3.14 -15.83 -4.37
CA MET A 125 -2.61 -14.78 -5.24
C MET A 125 -1.12 -14.98 -5.53
N LEU A 126 -0.32 -15.33 -4.52
CA LEU A 126 1.10 -15.65 -4.69
C LEU A 126 1.33 -16.89 -5.57
N GLU A 127 0.49 -17.92 -5.44
CA GLU A 127 0.53 -19.12 -6.28
C GLU A 127 0.23 -18.79 -7.75
N TRP A 128 -0.70 -17.87 -8.00
CA TRP A 128 -1.09 -17.48 -9.36
C TRP A 128 -0.19 -16.42 -9.97
N TRP A 129 0.12 -15.35 -9.22
CA TRP A 129 0.87 -14.18 -9.74
C TRP A 129 2.37 -14.29 -9.51
N GLY A 130 2.81 -15.27 -8.74
CA GLY A 130 4.21 -15.43 -8.37
C GLY A 130 4.67 -14.46 -7.27
N PRO A 131 5.98 -14.32 -7.06
CA PRO A 131 6.57 -13.58 -5.94
C PRO A 131 6.58 -12.07 -6.16
N CYS A 132 5.46 -11.51 -6.67
CA CYS A 132 5.29 -10.09 -6.89
C CYS A 132 4.21 -9.45 -6.03
N VAL A 133 3.54 -10.21 -5.13
CA VAL A 133 2.42 -9.73 -4.30
C VAL A 133 2.93 -9.14 -3.00
N TRP A 134 3.02 -7.81 -2.94
CA TRP A 134 3.46 -7.02 -1.79
C TRP A 134 2.30 -6.59 -0.92
N GLU A 135 2.52 -6.42 0.37
CA GLU A 135 1.53 -5.88 1.30
C GLU A 135 2.11 -4.71 2.08
N TYR A 136 1.26 -3.76 2.42
CA TYR A 136 1.59 -2.71 3.36
C TYR A 136 0.41 -2.41 4.28
N TYR A 137 0.73 -1.95 5.48
CA TYR A 137 -0.19 -1.31 6.42
C TYR A 137 0.24 0.14 6.61
N ALA A 138 -0.67 1.08 6.45
CA ALA A 138 -0.36 2.49 6.61
C ALA A 138 -1.62 3.31 6.92
N ALA A 139 -1.42 4.42 7.60
CA ALA A 139 -2.44 5.43 7.84
C ALA A 139 -2.33 6.58 6.83
N SER A 140 -3.45 7.27 6.58
CA SER A 140 -3.47 8.47 5.72
C SER A 140 -2.66 9.64 6.32
N GLU A 141 -2.49 9.63 7.62
CA GLU A 141 -1.72 10.58 8.42
C GLU A 141 -0.23 10.45 8.19
N GLY A 142 0.23 9.30 7.72
CA GLY A 142 1.61 9.02 7.35
C GLY A 142 2.20 7.86 8.15
N GLY A 143 3.28 7.29 7.63
CA GLY A 143 3.94 6.13 8.25
C GLY A 143 3.23 4.80 7.96
N GLY A 144 3.93 3.73 8.24
CA GLY A 144 3.41 2.38 8.03
C GLY A 144 4.48 1.33 7.97
N THR A 145 4.06 0.13 7.56
CA THR A 145 4.92 -1.03 7.35
C THR A 145 4.82 -1.54 5.92
N VAL A 146 5.75 -2.35 5.52
CA VAL A 146 5.77 -3.05 4.24
C VAL A 146 6.34 -4.46 4.43
N ILE A 147 5.77 -5.42 3.70
CA ILE A 147 6.29 -6.78 3.65
C ILE A 147 6.42 -7.23 2.18
N PRO A 148 7.64 -7.63 1.77
CA PRO A 148 7.84 -8.26 0.48
C PRO A 148 7.29 -9.70 0.47
N PRO A 149 6.98 -10.24 -0.72
CA PRO A 149 6.42 -11.59 -0.85
C PRO A 149 7.32 -12.68 -0.23
N SER A 150 8.64 -12.54 -0.30
CA SER A 150 9.59 -13.49 0.29
C SER A 150 9.48 -13.58 1.81
N GLU A 151 9.38 -12.44 2.51
CA GLU A 151 9.23 -12.43 3.97
C GLU A 151 7.83 -12.86 4.41
N TRP A 152 6.79 -12.56 3.63
CA TRP A 152 5.44 -12.96 3.96
C TRP A 152 5.26 -14.48 3.92
N HIS A 153 5.97 -15.18 3.04
CA HIS A 153 5.96 -16.64 2.98
C HIS A 153 6.39 -17.28 4.31
N ASP A 154 7.39 -16.69 4.96
CA ASP A 154 7.91 -17.16 6.25
C ASP A 154 7.04 -16.74 7.44
N LYS A 155 6.27 -15.65 7.30
CA LYS A 155 5.42 -15.09 8.36
C LYS A 155 4.04 -14.71 7.82
N PRO A 156 3.19 -15.68 7.46
CA PRO A 156 1.84 -15.41 6.95
C PRO A 156 1.01 -14.62 7.97
N GLY A 157 0.33 -13.56 7.49
CA GLY A 157 -0.46 -12.65 8.32
C GLY A 157 0.31 -11.46 8.89
N SER A 158 1.62 -11.42 8.71
CA SER A 158 2.39 -10.22 9.04
C SER A 158 2.17 -9.11 8.01
N VAL A 159 2.13 -7.86 8.48
CA VAL A 159 2.17 -6.65 7.65
C VAL A 159 3.57 -6.07 7.51
N GLY A 160 4.58 -6.79 8.01
CA GLY A 160 6.00 -6.50 7.79
C GLY A 160 6.65 -5.58 8.79
N ARG A 161 7.59 -4.78 8.30
CA ARG A 161 8.46 -3.91 9.12
C ARG A 161 8.15 -2.45 8.83
N PRO A 162 8.38 -1.56 9.83
CA PRO A 162 8.25 -0.12 9.63
C PRO A 162 9.06 0.36 8.43
N TRP A 163 8.55 1.35 7.72
CA TRP A 163 9.32 2.09 6.71
C TRP A 163 10.58 2.71 7.33
N PRO A 164 11.63 3.01 6.56
CA PRO A 164 12.89 3.50 7.11
C PRO A 164 12.78 4.73 8.01
N ILE A 165 11.78 5.60 7.76
CA ILE A 165 11.52 6.81 8.55
C ILE A 165 10.35 6.66 9.53
N SER A 166 9.75 5.47 9.62
CA SER A 166 8.64 5.17 10.52
C SER A 166 9.10 4.39 11.74
N GLN A 167 8.47 4.65 12.87
CA GLN A 167 8.59 3.85 14.08
C GLN A 167 7.20 3.36 14.47
N ILE A 168 7.12 2.16 14.99
CA ILE A 168 5.86 1.57 15.45
C ILE A 168 6.04 1.09 16.89
N ARG A 169 5.03 1.37 17.71
CA ARG A 169 4.87 0.83 19.06
C ARG A 169 3.51 0.13 19.13
N ILE A 170 3.46 -0.94 19.88
CA ILE A 170 2.20 -1.61 20.25
C ILE A 170 2.06 -1.37 21.75
N LEU A 171 1.00 -0.69 22.15
CA LEU A 171 0.75 -0.32 23.56
C LEU A 171 -0.53 -0.98 24.06
N ASP A 172 -0.53 -1.40 25.32
CA ASP A 172 -1.70 -1.89 26.04
C ASP A 172 -2.64 -0.75 26.47
N ASP A 173 -3.71 -1.07 27.20
CA ASP A 173 -4.70 -0.11 27.69
C ASP A 173 -4.11 0.88 28.73
N GLU A 174 -3.03 0.48 29.42
CA GLU A 174 -2.27 1.31 30.35
C GLU A 174 -1.14 2.12 29.68
N GLN A 175 -1.11 2.12 28.35
CA GLN A 175 -0.11 2.82 27.51
C GLN A 175 1.33 2.31 27.72
N GLN A 176 1.49 1.05 28.14
CA GLN A 176 2.79 0.40 28.26
C GLN A 176 3.10 -0.44 27.02
N PRO A 177 4.37 -0.57 26.63
CA PRO A 177 4.76 -1.43 25.51
C PRO A 177 4.36 -2.89 25.73
N CYS A 178 3.62 -3.45 24.78
CA CYS A 178 3.27 -4.87 24.75
C CYS A 178 4.50 -5.76 24.59
N ALA A 179 4.49 -6.93 25.20
CA ALA A 179 5.48 -7.97 24.90
C ALA A 179 5.25 -8.57 23.50
N PRO A 180 6.27 -9.22 22.89
CA PRO A 180 6.10 -9.90 21.63
C PRO A 180 4.96 -10.93 21.65
N ASN A 181 4.06 -10.88 20.68
CA ASN A 181 2.83 -11.65 20.51
C ASN A 181 1.63 -11.22 21.38
N ASP A 182 1.75 -10.19 22.20
CA ASP A 182 0.61 -9.58 22.85
C ASP A 182 -0.14 -8.65 21.88
N VAL A 183 -1.46 -8.56 22.11
CA VAL A 183 -2.33 -7.67 21.35
C VAL A 183 -2.40 -6.31 22.02
N GLY A 184 -2.30 -5.24 21.26
CA GLY A 184 -2.43 -3.86 21.74
C GLY A 184 -2.70 -2.91 20.59
N THR A 185 -2.86 -1.63 20.94
CA THR A 185 -3.12 -0.56 19.97
C THR A 185 -1.85 -0.15 19.22
N VAL A 186 -1.96 0.03 17.93
CA VAL A 186 -0.85 0.44 17.06
C VAL A 186 -0.64 1.94 17.16
N TYR A 187 0.57 2.35 17.50
CA TYR A 187 1.04 3.73 17.49
C TYR A 187 2.15 3.91 16.48
N ILE A 188 2.05 4.96 15.66
CA ILE A 188 2.96 5.25 14.54
C ILE A 188 3.64 6.61 14.77
N LYS A 189 4.91 6.69 14.45
CA LYS A 189 5.66 7.95 14.31
C LYS A 189 6.37 7.96 12.97
N MET A 190 6.29 9.05 12.23
CA MET A 190 6.97 9.22 10.95
C MET A 190 7.80 10.52 10.95
N GLY A 191 9.08 10.39 11.30
CA GLY A 191 9.95 11.55 11.46
C GLY A 191 9.39 12.57 12.46
N ASP A 192 9.47 13.84 12.15
CA ASP A 192 8.93 14.96 12.95
C ASP A 192 7.59 15.47 12.37
N ILE A 193 6.83 14.58 11.73
CA ILE A 193 5.56 14.94 11.12
C ILE A 193 4.48 14.98 12.19
N GLU A 194 3.87 16.16 12.33
CA GLU A 194 2.66 16.37 13.12
C GLU A 194 1.47 16.61 12.19
N PHE A 195 0.30 16.20 12.62
CA PHE A 195 -0.95 16.52 11.93
C PHE A 195 -2.00 16.98 12.93
N GLU A 196 -2.99 17.71 12.44
CA GLU A 196 -4.18 18.11 13.19
C GLU A 196 -5.42 17.80 12.35
N ASP A 197 -6.43 17.18 12.96
CA ASP A 197 -7.71 16.95 12.30
C ASP A 197 -8.45 18.27 12.12
N HIS A 198 -8.90 18.53 10.90
CA HIS A 198 -9.56 19.78 10.59
C HIS A 198 -10.86 19.93 11.38
N GLY A 199 -10.86 20.90 12.31
CA GLY A 199 -12.02 21.23 13.13
C GLY A 199 -12.25 20.33 14.36
N ASP A 200 -11.34 19.39 14.67
CA ASP A 200 -11.45 18.52 15.86
C ASP A 200 -10.12 18.34 16.59
N LYS A 201 -9.74 19.37 17.34
CA LYS A 201 -8.51 19.35 18.17
C LYS A 201 -8.58 18.30 19.28
N GLY A 202 -9.75 18.07 19.85
CA GLY A 202 -9.90 17.14 20.98
C GLY A 202 -9.68 15.68 20.60
N THR A 203 -10.07 15.29 19.39
CA THR A 203 -9.78 13.95 18.85
C THR A 203 -8.31 13.81 18.50
N THR A 204 -7.73 14.85 17.89
CA THR A 204 -6.30 14.87 17.58
C THR A 204 -5.44 14.72 18.83
N GLU A 205 -5.69 15.48 19.91
CA GLU A 205 -4.93 15.39 21.16
C GLU A 205 -4.98 13.99 21.78
N LYS A 206 -6.12 13.31 21.72
CA LYS A 206 -6.28 11.95 22.25
C LYS A 206 -5.57 10.87 21.40
N ALA A 207 -5.37 11.13 20.13
CA ALA A 207 -4.67 10.22 19.23
C ALA A 207 -3.16 10.21 19.45
N TRP A 208 -2.58 11.21 20.14
CA TRP A 208 -1.14 11.35 20.33
C TRP A 208 -0.66 10.84 21.68
N ASN A 209 0.45 10.11 21.66
CA ASN A 209 1.19 9.67 22.85
C ASN A 209 2.70 9.73 22.57
N ASP A 210 3.44 10.58 23.30
CA ASP A 210 4.90 10.73 23.24
C ASP A 210 5.44 10.86 21.80
N GLY A 211 4.77 11.71 20.98
CA GLY A 211 5.14 11.95 19.58
C GLY A 211 4.79 10.79 18.63
N PHE A 212 4.02 9.82 19.10
CA PHE A 212 3.38 8.78 18.28
C PHE A 212 1.88 9.03 18.20
N TYR A 213 1.27 8.64 17.11
CA TYR A 213 -0.19 8.72 16.96
C TYR A 213 -0.80 7.36 16.66
N THR A 214 -2.05 7.19 17.01
CA THR A 214 -2.86 6.02 16.66
C THR A 214 -4.06 6.41 15.80
N VAL A 215 -4.50 5.48 14.96
CA VAL A 215 -5.78 5.56 14.21
C VAL A 215 -6.82 4.61 14.80
N GLY A 216 -6.50 3.97 15.93
CA GLY A 216 -7.40 3.09 16.68
C GLY A 216 -7.40 1.64 16.21
N ASP A 217 -6.37 1.20 15.49
CA ASP A 217 -6.20 -0.19 15.05
C ASP A 217 -5.56 -1.06 16.14
#